data_2bc0561ce40913a2d5abd2abd48ba306
#
_entry.id   2bc0561ce40913a2d5abd2abd48ba306
#
_cell.length_a   1.000
_cell.length_b   1.000
_cell.length_c   1.000
_cell.angle_alpha   90.00
_cell.angle_beta   90.00
_cell.angle_gamma   90.00
#
_symmetry.space_group_name_H-M   'P 1'
#
loop_
_entity.id
_entity.type
_entity.pdbx_description
1 polymer ?
#
loop_
_entity_poly.entity_id
_entity_poly.type
_entity_poly.pdbx_seq_one_letter_code
_entity_poly.pdbx_strand_id
1 'polypeptide(L)'
;MITENQYFEGNVKSLGYTTAEGKSTIGIINPGEYEFGTAAKEIMHIVEGALSALLPGQTDWELFAAGTHFEVPANASFKVKAAVQTAYLCQYR
;
A
#
# COMPACT_ATOMS: atom_id res chain seq x y z
N MET A 1 -4.76 8.50 18.51
CA MET A 1 -3.29 8.66 18.47
C MET A 1 -2.79 8.34 17.07
N ILE A 2 -1.87 9.15 16.57
CA ILE A 2 -1.26 8.91 15.26
C ILE A 2 -0.05 8.00 15.46
N THR A 3 0.02 6.91 14.71
CA THR A 3 1.12 5.94 14.79
C THR A 3 2.05 6.13 13.59
N GLU A 4 3.35 6.22 13.85
CA GLU A 4 4.35 6.28 12.77
C GLU A 4 4.87 4.88 12.49
N ASN A 5 4.97 4.52 11.20
CA ASN A 5 5.51 3.24 10.77
C ASN A 5 6.62 3.45 9.75
N GLN A 6 7.68 2.66 9.87
CA GLN A 6 8.77 2.64 8.90
C GLN A 6 9.05 1.20 8.49
N TYR A 7 9.24 0.99 7.18
CA TYR A 7 9.58 -0.31 6.62
C TYR A 7 10.71 -0.15 5.62
N PHE A 8 11.49 -1.22 5.41
CA PHE A 8 12.55 -1.26 4.40
C PHE A 8 13.54 -0.11 4.58
N GLU A 9 14.04 0.05 5.82
CA GLU A 9 15.05 1.06 6.17
C GLU A 9 14.59 2.49 5.89
N GLY A 10 13.29 2.75 6.04
CA GLY A 10 12.73 4.08 5.83
C GLY A 10 12.33 4.41 4.40
N ASN A 11 12.44 3.43 3.47
CA ASN A 11 11.99 3.63 2.10
C ASN A 11 10.46 3.63 1.97
N VAL A 12 9.76 3.10 2.98
CA VAL A 12 8.31 3.20 3.08
C VAL A 12 7.99 3.73 4.47
N LYS A 13 7.24 4.83 4.53
CA LYS A 13 6.82 5.44 5.80
C LYS A 13 5.34 5.75 5.74
N SER A 14 4.63 5.51 6.84
CA SER A 14 3.21 5.78 6.90
C SER A 14 2.79 6.28 8.28
N LEU A 15 1.64 6.95 8.31
CA LEU A 15 0.98 7.39 9.53
C LEU A 15 -0.33 6.65 9.66
N GLY A 16 -0.53 5.98 10.80
CA GLY A 16 -1.73 5.22 11.08
C GLY A 16 -2.72 6.02 11.89
N TYR A 17 -4.00 5.84 11.59
CA TYR A 17 -5.10 6.47 12.30
C TYR A 17 -6.33 5.58 12.24
N THR A 18 -7.35 5.90 13.05
CA THR A 18 -8.57 5.10 13.13
C THR A 18 -9.78 6.03 13.00
N THR A 19 -10.75 5.61 12.19
CA THR A 19 -12.05 6.27 12.06
C THR A 19 -13.13 5.32 12.54
N ALA A 20 -14.39 5.75 12.47
CA ALA A 20 -15.53 4.88 12.77
C ALA A 20 -15.58 3.66 11.83
N GLU A 21 -14.95 3.74 10.66
CA GLU A 21 -14.93 2.66 9.67
C GLU A 21 -13.77 1.70 9.86
N GLY A 22 -12.81 2.01 10.73
CA GLY A 22 -11.67 1.14 11.02
C GLY A 22 -10.33 1.85 10.87
N LYS A 23 -9.27 1.04 10.83
CA LYS A 23 -7.89 1.54 10.73
C LYS A 23 -7.52 1.87 9.30
N SER A 24 -6.69 2.90 9.17
CA SER A 24 -6.12 3.30 7.88
C SER A 24 -4.71 3.82 8.09
N THR A 25 -3.93 3.82 7.00
CA THR A 25 -2.62 4.50 6.98
C THR A 25 -2.52 5.37 5.74
N ILE A 26 -1.79 6.48 5.85
CA ILE A 26 -1.38 7.29 4.72
C ILE A 26 0.14 7.25 4.67
N GLY A 27 0.70 6.96 3.51
CA GLY A 27 2.13 6.74 3.41
C GLY A 27 2.75 7.17 2.11
N ILE A 28 4.08 7.11 2.11
CA ILE A 28 4.91 7.41 0.94
C ILE A 28 5.83 6.22 0.71
N ILE A 29 5.93 5.82 -0.55
CA ILE A 29 6.82 4.74 -1.00
C ILE A 29 7.88 5.35 -1.91
N ASN A 30 9.16 5.16 -1.57
CA ASN A 30 10.28 5.53 -2.43
C ASN A 30 10.36 4.60 -3.64
N PRO A 31 11.01 5.04 -4.74
CA PRO A 31 11.26 4.13 -5.87
C PRO A 31 11.91 2.83 -5.42
N GLY A 32 11.44 1.73 -5.96
CA GLY A 32 11.93 0.39 -5.63
C GLY A 32 10.84 -0.65 -5.71
N GLU A 33 11.21 -1.88 -5.34
CA GLU A 33 10.28 -3.01 -5.31
C GLU A 33 10.18 -3.53 -3.88
N TYR A 34 8.96 -3.79 -3.41
CA TYR A 34 8.70 -4.17 -2.03
C TYR A 34 7.66 -5.29 -1.97
N GLU A 35 7.78 -6.15 -0.94
CA GLU A 35 6.78 -7.18 -0.68
C GLU A 35 6.14 -6.94 0.68
N PHE A 36 4.81 -7.03 0.73
CA PHE A 36 4.02 -6.83 1.95
C PHE A 36 3.14 -8.04 2.21
N GLY A 37 2.99 -8.38 3.50
CA GLY A 37 2.01 -9.37 3.94
C GLY A 37 0.78 -8.69 4.53
N THR A 38 -0.37 -9.37 4.48
CA THR A 38 -1.62 -8.84 5.02
C THR A 38 -2.12 -9.72 6.16
N ALA A 39 -2.59 -9.09 7.24
CA ALA A 39 -3.33 -9.77 8.31
C ALA A 39 -4.84 -9.54 8.17
N ALA A 40 -5.22 -8.41 7.56
CA ALA A 40 -6.61 -8.06 7.27
C ALA A 40 -6.69 -7.69 5.78
N LYS A 41 -7.91 -7.66 5.24
CA LYS A 41 -8.13 -7.16 3.89
C LYS A 41 -7.66 -5.73 3.80
N GLU A 42 -6.94 -5.39 2.73
CA GLU A 42 -6.43 -4.04 2.49
C GLU A 42 -6.99 -3.47 1.19
N ILE A 43 -7.37 -2.20 1.25
CA ILE A 43 -7.78 -1.44 0.08
C ILE A 43 -6.76 -0.33 -0.10
N MET A 44 -5.97 -0.43 -1.17
CA MET A 44 -4.87 0.50 -1.47
C MET A 44 -5.34 1.52 -2.50
N HIS A 45 -5.40 2.79 -2.08
CA HIS A 45 -5.73 3.89 -2.97
C HIS A 45 -4.45 4.64 -3.33
N ILE A 46 -4.23 4.89 -4.62
CA ILE A 46 -3.09 5.67 -5.07
C ILE A 46 -3.52 7.14 -5.07
N VAL A 47 -2.84 7.94 -4.26
CA VAL A 47 -3.17 9.37 -4.09
C VAL A 47 -2.41 10.22 -5.09
N GLU A 48 -1.09 9.96 -5.23
CA GLU A 48 -0.23 10.68 -6.17
C GLU A 48 0.91 9.76 -6.59
N GLY A 49 1.35 9.85 -7.84
CA GLY A 49 2.32 8.94 -8.41
C GLY A 49 1.64 7.75 -9.06
N ALA A 50 2.28 6.60 -9.03
CA ALA A 50 1.74 5.36 -9.57
C ALA A 50 2.47 4.16 -8.97
N LEU A 51 1.75 3.06 -8.78
CA LEU A 51 2.34 1.78 -8.34
C LEU A 51 2.00 0.69 -9.35
N SER A 52 2.99 -0.16 -9.63
CA SER A 52 2.71 -1.45 -10.23
C SER A 52 2.55 -2.45 -9.10
N ALA A 53 1.56 -3.31 -9.19
CA ALA A 53 1.30 -4.32 -8.16
C ALA A 53 1.24 -5.71 -8.78
N LEU A 54 1.82 -6.68 -8.08
CA LEU A 54 1.67 -8.10 -8.38
C LEU A 54 0.81 -8.68 -7.28
N LEU A 55 -0.48 -8.85 -7.58
CA LEU A 55 -1.47 -9.28 -6.59
C LEU A 55 -1.42 -10.79 -6.38
N PRO A 56 -1.95 -11.30 -5.24
CA PRO A 56 -1.92 -12.74 -4.95
C PRO A 56 -2.51 -13.57 -6.09
N GLY A 57 -1.79 -14.60 -6.52
CA GLY A 57 -2.22 -15.49 -7.58
C GLY A 57 -2.03 -14.99 -8.99
N GLN A 58 -1.57 -13.75 -9.17
CA GLN A 58 -1.28 -13.18 -10.49
C GLN A 58 0.16 -13.43 -10.88
N THR A 59 0.40 -13.52 -12.20
CA THR A 59 1.75 -13.65 -12.76
C THR A 59 2.21 -12.39 -13.44
N ASP A 60 1.29 -11.45 -13.71
CA ASP A 60 1.58 -10.21 -14.43
C ASP A 60 1.41 -9.00 -13.50
N TRP A 61 2.32 -8.05 -13.63
CA TRP A 61 2.23 -6.76 -12.93
C TRP A 61 1.14 -5.90 -13.57
N GLU A 62 0.39 -5.21 -12.72
CA GLU A 62 -0.65 -4.29 -13.16
C GLU A 62 -0.33 -2.90 -12.64
N LEU A 63 -0.43 -1.87 -13.50
CA LEU A 63 -0.14 -0.49 -13.14
C LEU A 63 -1.40 0.19 -12.61
N PHE A 64 -1.27 0.84 -11.45
CA PHE A 64 -2.34 1.61 -10.80
C PHE A 64 -1.90 3.07 -10.73
N ALA A 65 -2.58 3.94 -11.47
CA ALA A 65 -2.32 5.36 -11.50
C ALA A 65 -3.01 6.07 -10.34
N ALA A 66 -2.65 7.34 -10.10
CA ALA A 66 -3.32 8.18 -9.12
C ALA A 66 -4.83 8.20 -9.37
N GLY A 67 -5.61 8.09 -8.29
CA GLY A 67 -7.08 8.05 -8.37
C GLY A 67 -7.65 6.65 -8.53
N THR A 68 -6.81 5.62 -8.66
CA THR A 68 -7.27 4.22 -8.74
C THR A 68 -6.98 3.50 -7.42
N HIS A 69 -7.52 2.29 -7.28
CA HIS A 69 -7.28 1.47 -6.10
C HIS A 69 -7.25 -0.01 -6.46
N PHE A 70 -6.71 -0.82 -5.56
CA PHE A 70 -6.80 -2.28 -5.64
C PHE A 70 -7.02 -2.85 -4.24
N GLU A 71 -7.51 -4.09 -4.20
CA GLU A 71 -7.79 -4.78 -2.94
C GLU A 71 -6.92 -6.02 -2.82
N VAL A 72 -6.48 -6.31 -1.59
CA VAL A 72 -5.70 -7.50 -1.27
C VAL A 72 -6.43 -8.23 -0.14
N PRO A 73 -6.69 -9.55 -0.28
CA PRO A 73 -7.36 -10.30 0.79
C PRO A 73 -6.48 -10.43 2.03
N ALA A 74 -7.09 -10.78 3.15
CA ALA A 74 -6.38 -11.09 4.38
C ALA A 74 -5.51 -12.34 4.21
N ASN A 75 -4.45 -12.43 5.01
CA ASN A 75 -3.56 -13.60 5.07
C ASN A 75 -2.92 -13.93 3.72
N ALA A 76 -2.49 -12.89 3.00
CA ALA A 76 -1.86 -13.01 1.70
C ALA A 76 -0.59 -12.18 1.65
N SER A 77 0.14 -12.23 0.54
CA SER A 77 1.25 -11.33 0.27
C SER A 77 1.13 -10.80 -1.15
N PHE A 78 1.68 -9.60 -1.37
CA PHE A 78 1.68 -8.96 -2.68
C PHE A 78 2.94 -8.12 -2.82
N LYS A 79 3.31 -7.82 -4.05
CA LYS A 79 4.47 -6.98 -4.34
C LYS A 79 4.04 -5.70 -5.01
N VAL A 80 4.78 -4.63 -4.75
CA VAL A 80 4.59 -3.34 -5.43
C VAL A 80 5.92 -2.84 -5.95
N LYS A 81 5.86 -2.11 -7.06
CA LYS A 81 7.00 -1.39 -7.63
C LYS A 81 6.61 0.07 -7.82
N ALA A 82 7.49 0.97 -7.42
CA ALA A 82 7.33 2.40 -7.66
C ALA A 82 8.51 2.90 -8.49
N ALA A 83 8.24 3.63 -9.57
CA ALA A 83 9.27 4.29 -10.36
C ALA A 83 9.56 5.69 -9.84
N VAL A 84 8.59 6.29 -9.15
CA VAL A 84 8.69 7.62 -8.50
C VAL A 84 8.17 7.50 -7.08
N GLN A 85 8.45 8.50 -6.25
CA GLN A 85 7.82 8.55 -4.93
C GLN A 85 6.31 8.58 -5.12
N THR A 86 5.61 7.72 -4.38
CA THR A 86 4.16 7.54 -4.53
C THR A 86 3.48 7.64 -3.19
N ALA A 87 2.42 8.42 -3.12
CA ALA A 87 1.59 8.57 -1.94
C ALA A 87 0.37 7.64 -2.06
N TYR A 88 0.03 6.99 -0.94
CA TYR A 88 -1.07 6.04 -0.91
C TYR A 88 -1.89 6.17 0.37
N LEU A 89 -3.15 5.74 0.29
CA LEU A 89 -4.02 5.52 1.44
C LEU A 89 -4.33 4.03 1.48
N CYS A 90 -4.05 3.38 2.61
CA CYS A 90 -4.37 1.98 2.83
C CYS A 90 -5.46 1.88 3.89
N GLN A 91 -6.56 1.21 3.56
CA GLN A 91 -7.66 0.95 4.49
C GLN A 91 -7.63 -0.53 4.85
N TYR A 92 -7.60 -0.82 6.16
CA TYR A 92 -7.59 -2.19 6.69
C TYR A 92 -9.03 -2.57 7.06
N ARG A 93 -9.60 -3.57 6.42
CA ARG A 93 -11.00 -3.97 6.56
C ARG A 93 -11.13 -5.51 6.66
#